data_31fa4948fd2a57a44b0cb23994a974d7
#
_entry.id   31fa4948fd2a57a44b0cb23994a974d7
#
_cell.length_a   1.000
_cell.length_b   1.000
_cell.length_c   1.000
_cell.angle_alpha   90.00
_cell.angle_beta   90.00
_cell.angle_gamma   90.00
#
_symmetry.space_group_name_H-M   'P 1'
#
loop_
_entity.id
_entity.type
_entity.pdbx_description
1 polymer ?
#
loop_
_entity_poly.entity_id
_entity_poly.type
_entity_poly.pdbx_seq_one_letter_code
_entity_poly.pdbx_strand_id
1 'polypeptide(L)'
;TTSSGTYTAADDTKNITVKIEGVADQDIEVTLEDTDSLEQAATKIATALNDGTDGVKDAEDTVIGGFTATVENGQIKISNSKGIVANVSGTISGITFNGEIGNSTRTTSMKQYNEILDQIDQLAKDSGYKGVNLLQGNSLKVVFNEDRSSYLTINGTFADTSDEGLKISRAEDWTNPDNEAIDASISELENAITSLRNMASEFGNNYSIVENREN
;
A
#
# COMPACT_ATOMS: atom_id res chain seq x y z
N THR A 1 6.62 -13.00 9.11
CA THR A 1 6.34 -14.45 9.16
C THR A 1 6.14 -14.90 10.60
N THR A 2 5.38 -15.97 10.80
CA THR A 2 5.15 -16.60 12.12
C THR A 2 5.76 -17.99 12.09
N SER A 3 6.43 -18.38 13.20
CA SER A 3 6.98 -19.72 13.34
C SER A 3 5.87 -20.77 13.50
N SER A 4 6.19 -22.00 13.24
CA SER A 4 5.39 -23.20 13.57
C SER A 4 6.18 -24.15 14.45
N GLY A 5 5.53 -25.17 14.99
CA GLY A 5 6.16 -26.14 15.92
C GLY A 5 6.10 -25.67 17.37
N THR A 6 6.66 -26.49 18.25
CA THR A 6 6.69 -26.22 19.70
C THR A 6 8.12 -25.89 20.10
N TYR A 7 8.29 -24.74 20.74
CA TYR A 7 9.59 -24.35 21.29
C TYR A 7 10.02 -25.32 22.40
N THR A 8 11.24 -25.80 22.29
CA THR A 8 11.88 -26.63 23.31
C THR A 8 13.23 -25.99 23.62
N ALA A 9 13.39 -25.45 24.82
CA ALA A 9 14.64 -24.85 25.24
C ALA A 9 15.78 -25.88 25.16
N ALA A 10 16.83 -25.53 24.44
CA ALA A 10 18.01 -26.34 24.25
C ALA A 10 19.19 -25.47 23.80
N ASP A 11 20.41 -25.88 24.15
CA ASP A 11 21.61 -25.31 23.53
C ASP A 11 21.60 -25.67 22.06
N ASP A 12 21.30 -24.74 21.20
CA ASP A 12 21.17 -24.94 19.77
C ASP A 12 21.72 -23.73 19.00
N THR A 13 22.63 -23.99 18.08
CA THR A 13 23.15 -22.98 17.14
C THR A 13 22.79 -23.38 15.73
N LYS A 14 21.97 -22.62 15.07
CA LYS A 14 21.45 -22.86 13.72
C LYS A 14 21.37 -21.60 12.90
N ASN A 15 21.30 -21.79 11.61
CA ASN A 15 21.09 -20.70 10.69
C ASN A 15 19.59 -20.52 10.38
N ILE A 16 19.17 -19.28 10.37
CA ILE A 16 17.93 -18.82 9.76
C ILE A 16 18.31 -18.23 8.40
N THR A 17 17.80 -18.80 7.33
CA THR A 17 18.06 -18.30 5.98
C THR A 17 17.07 -17.19 5.63
N VAL A 18 17.59 -16.03 5.24
CA VAL A 18 16.81 -14.87 4.78
C VAL A 18 17.07 -14.68 3.29
N LYS A 19 16.00 -14.66 2.50
CA LYS A 19 16.02 -14.45 1.04
C LYS A 19 15.32 -13.15 0.71
N ILE A 20 16.06 -12.23 0.11
CA ILE A 20 15.55 -10.95 -0.41
C ILE A 20 15.68 -10.98 -1.92
N GLU A 21 14.68 -10.50 -2.65
CA GLU A 21 14.75 -10.44 -4.10
C GLU A 21 15.95 -9.61 -4.57
N GLY A 22 16.72 -10.15 -5.51
CA GLY A 22 17.94 -9.49 -6.02
C GLY A 22 19.17 -9.61 -5.12
N VAL A 23 19.08 -10.26 -3.96
CA VAL A 23 20.21 -10.50 -3.04
C VAL A 23 20.45 -11.99 -2.89
N ALA A 24 21.71 -12.39 -2.74
CA ALA A 24 22.05 -13.79 -2.43
C ALA A 24 21.41 -14.25 -1.11
N ASP A 25 21.05 -15.53 -1.02
CA ASP A 25 20.55 -16.12 0.22
C ASP A 25 21.52 -15.87 1.38
N GLN A 26 21.02 -15.42 2.51
CA GLN A 26 21.82 -15.06 3.68
C GLN A 26 21.48 -15.99 4.83
N ASP A 27 22.48 -16.66 5.36
CA ASP A 27 22.37 -17.54 6.52
C ASP A 27 22.78 -16.78 7.77
N ILE A 28 21.81 -16.47 8.62
CA ILE A 28 22.00 -15.72 9.85
C ILE A 28 22.10 -16.72 11.00
N GLU A 29 23.28 -16.77 11.63
CA GLU A 29 23.49 -17.64 12.77
C GLU A 29 22.77 -17.14 14.03
N VAL A 30 22.03 -18.02 14.66
CA VAL A 30 21.33 -17.76 15.92
C VAL A 30 21.74 -18.82 16.95
N THR A 31 22.18 -18.40 18.10
CA THR A 31 22.51 -19.28 19.24
C THR A 31 21.49 -19.11 20.35
N LEU A 32 20.84 -20.21 20.72
CA LEU A 32 19.92 -20.30 21.86
C LEU A 32 20.53 -21.18 22.95
N GLU A 33 20.12 -20.94 24.19
CA GLU A 33 20.56 -21.69 25.37
C GLU A 33 19.40 -22.49 25.96
N ASP A 34 19.71 -23.56 26.70
CA ASP A 34 18.70 -24.43 27.35
C ASP A 34 17.89 -23.71 28.43
N THR A 35 18.34 -22.54 28.87
CA THR A 35 17.67 -21.67 29.83
C THR A 35 16.81 -20.58 29.23
N ASP A 36 16.85 -20.42 27.88
CA ASP A 36 16.10 -19.36 27.22
C ASP A 36 14.59 -19.61 27.27
N SER A 37 13.83 -18.61 27.64
CA SER A 37 12.38 -18.57 27.40
C SER A 37 12.09 -18.31 25.93
N LEU A 38 10.84 -18.54 25.50
CA LEU A 38 10.42 -18.23 24.12
C LEU A 38 10.60 -16.75 23.78
N GLU A 39 10.39 -15.85 24.75
CA GLU A 39 10.60 -14.39 24.60
C GLU A 39 12.09 -14.05 24.47
N GLN A 40 12.95 -14.74 25.20
CA GLN A 40 14.40 -14.55 25.10
C GLN A 40 14.90 -15.08 23.75
N ALA A 41 14.40 -16.25 23.29
CA ALA A 41 14.67 -16.79 21.97
C ALA A 41 14.25 -15.80 20.87
N ALA A 42 13.06 -15.21 20.97
CA ALA A 42 12.62 -14.17 20.03
C ALA A 42 13.58 -12.98 20.03
N THR A 43 14.01 -12.50 21.20
CA THR A 43 14.95 -11.40 21.32
C THR A 43 16.31 -11.71 20.70
N LYS A 44 16.85 -12.92 20.92
CA LYS A 44 18.12 -13.36 20.32
C LYS A 44 18.03 -13.46 18.79
N ILE A 45 16.91 -13.97 18.25
CA ILE A 45 16.65 -14.00 16.81
C ILE A 45 16.61 -12.58 16.24
N ALA A 46 15.88 -11.65 16.86
CA ALA A 46 15.84 -10.26 16.41
C ALA A 46 17.22 -9.62 16.45
N THR A 47 18.01 -9.89 17.49
CA THR A 47 19.37 -9.37 17.62
C THR A 47 20.27 -9.87 16.50
N ALA A 48 20.24 -11.17 16.19
CA ALA A 48 21.03 -11.75 15.10
C ALA A 48 20.65 -11.15 13.73
N LEU A 49 19.37 -11.00 13.45
CA LEU A 49 18.89 -10.40 12.19
C LEU A 49 19.30 -8.93 12.01
N ASN A 50 19.52 -8.20 13.12
CA ASN A 50 19.93 -6.79 13.14
C ASN A 50 21.44 -6.61 13.42
N ASP A 51 22.21 -7.67 13.53
CA ASP A 51 23.63 -7.54 13.87
C ASP A 51 24.36 -6.63 12.89
N GLY A 52 25.19 -5.73 13.40
CA GLY A 52 25.86 -4.70 12.60
C GLY A 52 26.92 -5.25 11.63
N THR A 53 27.28 -6.53 11.75
CA THR A 53 28.31 -7.18 10.92
C THR A 53 27.74 -8.35 10.15
N ASP A 54 27.01 -9.24 10.84
CA ASP A 54 26.53 -10.51 10.33
C ASP A 54 24.99 -10.57 10.18
N GLY A 55 24.31 -9.42 10.40
CA GLY A 55 22.88 -9.30 10.20
C GLY A 55 22.46 -9.27 8.74
N VAL A 56 21.17 -9.16 8.49
CA VAL A 56 20.60 -9.17 7.14
C VAL A 56 21.03 -7.91 6.36
N LYS A 57 21.54 -8.12 5.15
CA LYS A 57 22.12 -7.08 4.29
C LYS A 57 21.32 -6.89 3.01
N ASP A 58 21.44 -5.70 2.42
CA ASP A 58 20.94 -5.36 1.09
C ASP A 58 21.94 -5.76 -0.03
N ALA A 59 21.64 -5.33 -1.27
CA ALA A 59 22.50 -5.62 -2.41
C ALA A 59 23.85 -4.86 -2.38
N GLU A 60 23.95 -3.82 -1.58
CA GLU A 60 25.15 -3.00 -1.35
C GLU A 60 25.99 -3.48 -0.15
N ASP A 61 25.67 -4.68 0.40
CA ASP A 61 26.32 -5.28 1.59
C ASP A 61 26.14 -4.43 2.87
N THR A 62 25.07 -3.62 2.92
CA THR A 62 24.74 -2.78 4.07
C THR A 62 23.69 -3.47 4.94
N VAL A 63 23.90 -3.51 6.25
CA VAL A 63 22.91 -4.10 7.18
C VAL A 63 21.62 -3.31 7.17
N ILE A 64 20.52 -3.99 6.80
CA ILE A 64 19.21 -3.37 6.67
C ILE A 64 18.67 -2.94 8.05
N GLY A 65 18.72 -3.82 9.04
CA GLY A 65 18.17 -3.59 10.37
C GLY A 65 16.63 -3.49 10.39
N GLY A 66 16.09 -3.11 11.55
CA GLY A 66 14.65 -2.90 11.73
C GLY A 66 13.83 -4.19 11.87
N PHE A 67 14.45 -5.34 12.05
CA PHE A 67 13.79 -6.59 12.35
C PHE A 67 13.34 -6.63 13.81
N THR A 68 12.14 -7.12 14.04
CA THR A 68 11.58 -7.39 15.36
C THR A 68 11.04 -8.82 15.39
N ALA A 69 11.21 -9.47 16.52
CA ALA A 69 10.60 -10.77 16.77
C ALA A 69 9.81 -10.69 18.08
N THR A 70 8.54 -11.03 18.02
CA THR A 70 7.59 -10.98 19.13
C THR A 70 6.93 -12.33 19.33
N VAL A 71 6.51 -12.62 20.55
CA VAL A 71 5.75 -13.85 20.83
C VAL A 71 4.26 -13.55 20.76
N GLU A 72 3.57 -14.25 19.87
CA GLU A 72 2.11 -14.18 19.69
C GLU A 72 1.54 -15.61 19.72
N ASN A 73 0.62 -15.89 20.60
CA ASN A 73 -0.03 -17.20 20.76
C ASN A 73 0.96 -18.39 20.89
N GLY A 74 2.07 -18.18 21.59
CA GLY A 74 3.10 -19.21 21.75
C GLY A 74 4.00 -19.47 20.53
N GLN A 75 3.95 -18.59 19.55
CA GLN A 75 4.77 -18.62 18.34
C GLN A 75 5.58 -17.34 18.22
N ILE A 76 6.75 -17.42 17.56
CA ILE A 76 7.57 -16.25 17.29
C ILE A 76 7.14 -15.67 15.93
N LYS A 77 6.76 -14.40 15.94
CA LYS A 77 6.47 -13.62 14.73
C LYS A 77 7.61 -12.66 14.45
N ILE A 78 8.21 -12.80 13.26
CA ILE A 78 9.24 -11.90 12.76
C ILE A 78 8.59 -10.88 11.81
N SER A 79 8.92 -9.60 11.99
CA SER A 79 8.52 -8.49 11.13
C SER A 79 9.69 -7.53 10.90
N ASN A 80 9.56 -6.67 9.90
CA ASN A 80 10.55 -5.63 9.61
C ASN A 80 9.87 -4.28 9.47
N SER A 81 10.41 -3.25 10.14
CA SER A 81 9.85 -1.90 10.15
C SER A 81 10.26 -1.05 8.94
N LYS A 82 11.27 -1.47 8.19
CA LYS A 82 11.76 -0.76 7.00
C LYS A 82 11.09 -1.18 5.70
N GLY A 83 10.13 -2.10 5.76
CA GLY A 83 9.28 -2.45 4.64
C GLY A 83 9.88 -3.40 3.62
N ILE A 84 11.01 -4.04 3.93
CA ILE A 84 11.55 -5.08 3.06
C ILE A 84 10.62 -6.28 2.99
N VAL A 85 10.57 -6.90 1.82
CA VAL A 85 9.98 -8.21 1.61
C VAL A 85 11.09 -9.25 1.62
N ALA A 86 11.04 -10.18 2.54
CA ALA A 86 12.02 -11.25 2.65
C ALA A 86 11.34 -12.56 2.99
N ASN A 87 11.80 -13.65 2.41
CA ASN A 87 11.43 -14.99 2.83
C ASN A 87 12.36 -15.45 3.96
N VAL A 88 11.79 -15.92 5.05
CA VAL A 88 12.56 -16.45 6.17
C VAL A 88 12.27 -17.93 6.33
N SER A 89 13.31 -18.74 6.38
CA SER A 89 13.22 -20.18 6.55
C SER A 89 14.30 -20.69 7.51
N GLY A 90 14.02 -21.79 8.18
CA GLY A 90 14.94 -22.45 9.10
C GLY A 90 14.22 -23.06 10.29
N THR A 91 14.91 -23.93 11.02
CA THR A 91 14.40 -24.56 12.22
C THR A 91 15.44 -24.44 13.33
N ILE A 92 15.03 -23.94 14.48
CA ILE A 92 15.86 -23.82 15.68
C ILE A 92 15.03 -24.18 16.92
N SER A 93 15.56 -25.02 17.79
CA SER A 93 14.93 -25.41 19.05
C SER A 93 13.44 -25.79 18.93
N GLY A 94 13.10 -26.57 17.89
CA GLY A 94 11.75 -27.07 17.64
C GLY A 94 10.80 -26.09 16.95
N ILE A 95 11.18 -24.84 16.78
CA ILE A 95 10.40 -23.85 15.98
C ILE A 95 10.92 -23.78 14.56
N THR A 96 10.01 -23.75 13.61
CA THR A 96 10.31 -23.66 12.18
C THR A 96 9.73 -22.39 11.60
N PHE A 97 10.56 -21.61 10.91
CA PHE A 97 10.16 -20.49 10.09
C PHE A 97 10.04 -20.94 8.64
N ASN A 98 8.98 -20.59 7.98
CA ASN A 98 8.77 -20.80 6.55
C ASN A 98 7.71 -19.81 6.06
N GLY A 99 8.13 -18.62 5.72
CA GLY A 99 7.20 -17.61 5.23
C GLY A 99 7.83 -16.26 5.02
N GLU A 100 7.05 -15.41 4.39
CA GLU A 100 7.44 -14.06 4.03
C GLU A 100 7.34 -13.09 5.22
N ILE A 101 8.36 -12.28 5.38
CA ILE A 101 8.29 -11.04 6.16
C ILE A 101 7.95 -9.95 5.16
N GLY A 102 6.75 -9.40 5.25
CA GLY A 102 6.36 -8.21 4.50
C GLY A 102 6.04 -7.09 5.45
N ASN A 103 6.02 -5.87 4.96
CA ASN A 103 5.35 -4.80 5.66
C ASN A 103 3.83 -4.97 5.48
N SER A 104 3.23 -5.79 6.34
CA SER A 104 1.78 -6.06 6.28
C SER A 104 0.95 -4.77 6.33
N THR A 105 1.47 -3.72 6.99
CA THR A 105 0.85 -2.41 7.02
C THR A 105 0.87 -1.75 5.66
N ARG A 106 2.01 -1.71 4.96
CA ARG A 106 2.12 -1.14 3.62
C ARG A 106 1.28 -1.91 2.61
N THR A 107 1.33 -3.24 2.63
CA THR A 107 0.50 -4.08 1.75
C THR A 107 -0.99 -3.87 2.02
N THR A 108 -1.39 -3.75 3.28
CA THR A 108 -2.78 -3.47 3.65
C THR A 108 -3.18 -2.07 3.19
N SER A 109 -2.34 -1.06 3.41
CA SER A 109 -2.59 0.31 2.96
C SER A 109 -2.68 0.41 1.44
N MET A 110 -1.82 -0.31 0.69
CA MET A 110 -1.89 -0.40 -0.76
C MET A 110 -3.21 -1.00 -1.25
N LYS A 111 -3.69 -2.07 -0.62
CA LYS A 111 -5.00 -2.66 -0.94
C LYS A 111 -6.13 -1.67 -0.67
N GLN A 112 -6.13 -1.03 0.51
CA GLN A 112 -7.14 -0.02 0.87
C GLN A 112 -7.12 1.18 -0.10
N TYR A 113 -5.94 1.64 -0.49
CA TYR A 113 -5.79 2.68 -1.50
C TYR A 113 -6.45 2.28 -2.82
N ASN A 114 -6.15 1.08 -3.34
CA ASN A 114 -6.75 0.59 -4.58
C ASN A 114 -8.27 0.39 -4.46
N GLU A 115 -8.77 -0.05 -3.32
CA GLU A 115 -10.21 -0.14 -3.04
C GLU A 115 -10.90 1.23 -3.05
N ILE A 116 -10.22 2.27 -2.55
CA ILE A 116 -10.72 3.66 -2.60
C ILE A 116 -10.77 4.15 -4.05
N LEU A 117 -9.78 3.84 -4.89
CA LEU A 117 -9.81 4.17 -6.32
C LEU A 117 -11.00 3.52 -7.02
N ASP A 118 -11.29 2.23 -6.74
CA ASP A 118 -12.47 1.55 -7.27
C ASP A 118 -13.78 2.25 -6.85
N GLN A 119 -13.84 2.76 -5.61
CA GLN A 119 -14.99 3.52 -5.12
C GLN A 119 -15.14 4.88 -5.82
N ILE A 120 -14.03 5.56 -6.12
CA ILE A 120 -14.04 6.81 -6.89
C ILE A 120 -14.60 6.56 -8.29
N ASP A 121 -14.11 5.52 -8.97
CA ASP A 121 -14.59 5.14 -10.31
C ASP A 121 -16.09 4.80 -10.30
N GLN A 122 -16.52 4.04 -9.30
CA GLN A 122 -17.94 3.69 -9.14
C GLN A 122 -18.79 4.94 -8.86
N LEU A 123 -18.33 5.86 -8.02
CA LEU A 123 -19.03 7.10 -7.72
C LEU A 123 -19.17 8.00 -8.96
N ALA A 124 -18.10 8.13 -9.75
CA ALA A 124 -18.13 8.86 -11.02
C ALA A 124 -19.14 8.23 -11.99
N LYS A 125 -19.14 6.89 -12.09
CA LYS A 125 -20.07 6.14 -12.95
C LYS A 125 -21.52 6.26 -12.52
N ASP A 126 -21.79 6.25 -11.22
CA ASP A 126 -23.16 6.27 -10.66
C ASP A 126 -23.75 7.69 -10.60
N SER A 127 -22.97 8.73 -10.85
CA SER A 127 -23.42 10.13 -10.81
C SER A 127 -24.33 10.56 -11.96
N GLY A 128 -24.76 9.61 -12.83
CA GLY A 128 -25.64 9.87 -13.95
C GLY A 128 -27.09 10.18 -13.54
N TYR A 129 -27.70 11.12 -14.25
CA TYR A 129 -29.13 11.42 -14.09
C TYR A 129 -29.83 11.47 -15.45
N LYS A 130 -30.93 10.75 -15.59
CA LYS A 130 -31.74 10.67 -16.83
C LYS A 130 -30.94 10.35 -18.09
N GLY A 131 -29.91 9.50 -17.96
CA GLY A 131 -29.07 9.08 -19.08
C GLY A 131 -27.93 10.04 -19.44
N VAL A 132 -27.72 11.11 -18.66
CA VAL A 132 -26.58 12.02 -18.79
C VAL A 132 -25.71 11.91 -17.55
N ASN A 133 -24.41 11.67 -17.76
CA ASN A 133 -23.40 11.68 -16.70
C ASN A 133 -22.28 12.67 -17.07
N LEU A 134 -22.29 13.83 -16.43
CA LEU A 134 -21.29 14.87 -16.66
C LEU A 134 -19.89 14.48 -16.18
N LEU A 135 -19.80 13.54 -15.21
CA LEU A 135 -18.54 13.02 -14.69
C LEU A 135 -17.98 11.85 -15.52
N GLN A 136 -18.68 11.49 -16.60
CA GLN A 136 -18.26 10.49 -17.60
C GLN A 136 -18.21 11.12 -19.02
N GLY A 137 -17.94 12.42 -19.09
CA GLY A 137 -17.74 13.13 -20.35
C GLY A 137 -18.99 13.41 -21.15
N ASN A 138 -20.21 13.06 -20.68
CA ASN A 138 -21.42 13.44 -21.40
C ASN A 138 -21.67 14.96 -21.34
N SER A 139 -22.31 15.51 -22.36
CA SER A 139 -22.69 16.93 -22.37
C SER A 139 -24.18 17.08 -22.09
N LEU A 140 -24.55 18.13 -21.35
CA LEU A 140 -25.94 18.51 -21.07
C LEU A 140 -26.27 19.82 -21.80
N LYS A 141 -27.30 19.79 -22.62
CA LYS A 141 -27.84 20.99 -23.27
C LYS A 141 -29.06 21.50 -22.50
N VAL A 142 -28.93 22.66 -21.87
CA VAL A 142 -30.03 23.36 -21.19
C VAL A 142 -30.59 24.42 -22.15
N VAL A 143 -31.89 24.38 -22.42
CA VAL A 143 -32.59 25.30 -23.33
C VAL A 143 -33.43 26.27 -22.52
N PHE A 144 -33.32 27.54 -22.81
CA PHE A 144 -33.93 28.63 -22.04
C PHE A 144 -35.19 29.23 -22.71
N ASN A 145 -35.52 28.88 -23.93
CA ASN A 145 -36.67 29.43 -24.65
C ASN A 145 -37.40 28.36 -25.46
N GLU A 146 -38.64 28.65 -25.81
CA GLU A 146 -39.55 27.72 -26.48
C GLU A 146 -39.06 27.33 -27.90
N ASP A 147 -38.50 28.28 -28.64
CA ASP A 147 -37.98 28.06 -30.01
C ASP A 147 -36.59 27.43 -30.03
N ARG A 148 -36.01 27.14 -28.86
CA ARG A 148 -34.69 26.48 -28.66
C ARG A 148 -33.49 27.21 -29.27
N SER A 149 -33.65 28.52 -29.57
CA SER A 149 -32.59 29.38 -30.08
C SER A 149 -31.60 29.80 -28.98
N SER A 150 -32.05 29.84 -27.71
CA SER A 150 -31.24 30.16 -26.54
C SER A 150 -30.98 28.94 -25.70
N TYR A 151 -29.72 28.56 -25.60
CA TYR A 151 -29.30 27.39 -24.82
C TYR A 151 -27.90 27.57 -24.22
N LEU A 152 -27.60 26.77 -23.20
CA LEU A 152 -26.27 26.55 -22.65
C LEU A 152 -25.90 25.09 -22.86
N THR A 153 -24.70 24.82 -23.34
CA THR A 153 -24.14 23.48 -23.35
C THR A 153 -23.13 23.37 -22.21
N ILE A 154 -23.41 22.46 -21.30
CA ILE A 154 -22.50 22.10 -20.21
C ILE A 154 -21.75 20.86 -20.67
N ASN A 155 -20.45 20.99 -20.89
CA ASN A 155 -19.62 19.87 -21.27
C ASN A 155 -19.27 19.07 -20.01
N GLY A 156 -19.40 17.75 -20.10
CA GLY A 156 -18.92 16.85 -19.07
C GLY A 156 -17.41 16.66 -19.17
N THR A 157 -16.87 16.11 -18.10
CA THR A 157 -15.47 15.74 -17.96
C THR A 157 -15.38 14.36 -17.32
N PHE A 158 -14.25 13.69 -17.46
CA PHE A 158 -14.02 12.43 -16.77
C PHE A 158 -13.51 12.73 -15.35
N ALA A 159 -14.18 12.19 -14.34
CA ALA A 159 -13.80 12.31 -12.93
C ALA A 159 -13.49 10.94 -12.29
N ASP A 160 -13.23 9.94 -13.12
CA ASP A 160 -12.69 8.64 -12.71
C ASP A 160 -11.15 8.69 -12.62
N THR A 161 -10.54 7.60 -12.17
CA THR A 161 -9.08 7.51 -11.97
C THR A 161 -8.28 7.35 -13.26
N SER A 162 -8.92 7.21 -14.41
CA SER A 162 -8.27 6.98 -15.71
C SER A 162 -7.34 8.12 -16.17
N ASP A 163 -6.54 7.83 -17.22
CA ASP A 163 -5.66 8.82 -17.85
C ASP A 163 -6.42 9.99 -18.49
N GLU A 164 -7.68 9.80 -18.86
CA GLU A 164 -8.56 10.84 -19.38
C GLU A 164 -9.23 11.65 -18.27
N GLY A 165 -9.27 11.09 -17.03
CA GLY A 165 -9.86 11.65 -15.85
C GLY A 165 -8.85 12.27 -14.89
N LEU A 166 -8.84 11.75 -13.68
CA LEU A 166 -8.02 12.28 -12.57
C LEU A 166 -6.54 11.88 -12.66
N LYS A 167 -6.19 10.92 -13.50
CA LYS A 167 -4.82 10.39 -13.72
C LYS A 167 -4.19 9.88 -12.43
N ILE A 168 -4.91 9.02 -11.74
CA ILE A 168 -4.46 8.38 -10.50
C ILE A 168 -4.14 6.92 -10.81
N SER A 169 -2.89 6.55 -10.71
CA SER A 169 -2.42 5.18 -10.95
C SER A 169 -2.74 4.27 -9.77
N ARG A 170 -3.04 3.01 -10.06
CA ARG A 170 -3.15 1.98 -9.01
C ARG A 170 -1.78 1.73 -8.40
N ALA A 171 -1.77 1.53 -7.10
CA ALA A 171 -0.54 1.13 -6.42
C ALA A 171 -0.25 -0.36 -6.71
N GLU A 172 0.91 -0.63 -7.28
CA GLU A 172 1.37 -1.98 -7.61
C GLU A 172 2.38 -2.49 -6.58
N ASP A 173 3.28 -1.61 -6.12
CA ASP A 173 4.29 -1.95 -5.13
C ASP A 173 4.61 -0.78 -4.18
N TRP A 174 4.06 -0.85 -2.99
CA TRP A 174 4.41 0.05 -1.87
C TRP A 174 5.33 -0.62 -0.85
N THR A 175 5.82 -1.82 -1.15
CA THR A 175 6.65 -2.59 -0.21
C THR A 175 8.09 -2.12 -0.22
N ASN A 176 8.53 -1.45 -1.28
CA ASN A 176 9.86 -0.89 -1.40
C ASN A 176 10.16 0.15 -0.28
N PRO A 177 11.29 0.03 0.42
CA PRO A 177 11.65 0.90 1.54
C PRO A 177 11.94 2.36 1.17
N ASP A 178 12.25 2.66 -0.09
CA ASP A 178 12.60 4.01 -0.55
C ASP A 178 11.42 5.01 -0.62
N ASN A 179 10.19 4.52 -0.46
CA ASN A 179 8.94 5.29 -0.54
C ASN A 179 8.62 5.94 -1.90
N GLU A 180 9.44 5.81 -2.93
CA GLU A 180 9.24 6.50 -4.22
C GLU A 180 7.85 6.24 -4.81
N ALA A 181 7.36 4.99 -4.77
CA ALA A 181 6.04 4.64 -5.26
C ALA A 181 4.90 5.29 -4.42
N ILE A 182 5.10 5.44 -3.12
CA ILE A 182 4.13 6.12 -2.23
C ILE A 182 4.13 7.62 -2.51
N ASP A 183 5.31 8.24 -2.64
CA ASP A 183 5.44 9.66 -2.91
C ASP A 183 4.89 10.03 -4.31
N ALA A 184 5.06 9.15 -5.30
CA ALA A 184 4.42 9.29 -6.61
C ALA A 184 2.90 9.26 -6.49
N SER A 185 2.33 8.30 -5.76
CA SER A 185 0.88 8.23 -5.53
C SER A 185 0.34 9.46 -4.80
N ILE A 186 1.08 10.01 -3.83
CA ILE A 186 0.70 11.26 -3.14
C ILE A 186 0.67 12.43 -4.13
N SER A 187 1.68 12.55 -5.00
CA SER A 187 1.75 13.61 -5.99
C SER A 187 0.60 13.55 -7.01
N GLU A 188 0.22 12.33 -7.45
CA GLU A 188 -0.95 12.12 -8.31
C GLU A 188 -2.25 12.54 -7.61
N LEU A 189 -2.42 12.19 -6.33
CA LEU A 189 -3.59 12.61 -5.54
C LEU A 189 -3.69 14.14 -5.38
N GLU A 190 -2.59 14.83 -5.15
CA GLU A 190 -2.56 16.31 -5.05
C GLU A 190 -2.99 16.97 -6.37
N ASN A 191 -2.52 16.43 -7.50
CA ASN A 191 -2.93 16.88 -8.83
C ASN A 191 -4.41 16.60 -9.08
N ALA A 192 -4.90 15.43 -8.70
CA ALA A 192 -6.31 15.04 -8.81
C ALA A 192 -7.22 15.95 -7.99
N ILE A 193 -6.84 16.28 -6.75
CA ILE A 193 -7.59 17.22 -5.90
C ILE A 193 -7.67 18.60 -6.57
N THR A 194 -6.59 19.05 -7.20
CA THR A 194 -6.57 20.31 -7.93
C THR A 194 -7.51 20.27 -9.14
N SER A 195 -7.49 19.18 -9.89
CA SER A 195 -8.39 18.94 -11.03
C SER A 195 -9.86 18.91 -10.59
N LEU A 196 -10.19 18.20 -9.52
CA LEU A 196 -11.55 18.15 -8.96
C LEU A 196 -12.05 19.53 -8.51
N ARG A 197 -11.20 20.35 -7.90
CA ARG A 197 -11.57 21.74 -7.54
C ARG A 197 -11.87 22.59 -8.77
N ASN A 198 -11.11 22.44 -9.84
CA ASN A 198 -11.36 23.16 -11.09
C ASN A 198 -12.69 22.71 -11.73
N MET A 199 -12.96 21.41 -11.78
CA MET A 199 -14.23 20.83 -12.27
C MET A 199 -15.41 21.33 -11.43
N ALA A 200 -15.30 21.33 -10.11
CA ALA A 200 -16.36 21.85 -9.21
C ALA A 200 -16.62 23.33 -9.43
N SER A 201 -15.58 24.14 -9.65
CA SER A 201 -15.73 25.57 -9.98
C SER A 201 -16.42 25.78 -11.31
N GLU A 202 -16.07 25.02 -12.35
CA GLU A 202 -16.69 25.10 -13.68
C GLU A 202 -18.17 24.72 -13.62
N PHE A 203 -18.52 23.60 -12.99
CA PHE A 203 -19.91 23.19 -12.81
C PHE A 203 -20.69 24.19 -11.94
N GLY A 204 -20.08 24.76 -10.90
CA GLY A 204 -20.67 25.81 -10.08
C GLY A 204 -20.99 27.07 -10.88
N ASN A 205 -20.08 27.50 -11.77
CA ASN A 205 -20.33 28.61 -12.69
C ASN A 205 -21.46 28.32 -13.66
N ASN A 206 -21.48 27.13 -14.28
CA ASN A 206 -22.54 26.71 -15.17
C ASN A 206 -23.89 26.65 -14.47
N TYR A 207 -23.93 26.12 -13.24
CA TYR A 207 -25.13 26.11 -12.41
C TYR A 207 -25.67 27.54 -12.15
N SER A 208 -24.79 28.48 -11.75
CA SER A 208 -25.18 29.88 -11.53
C SER A 208 -25.71 30.55 -12.80
N ILE A 209 -25.19 30.24 -13.99
CA ILE A 209 -25.70 30.75 -15.25
C ILE A 209 -27.11 30.23 -15.50
N VAL A 210 -27.36 28.93 -15.27
CA VAL A 210 -28.70 28.34 -15.43
C VAL A 210 -29.69 28.99 -14.48
N GLU A 211 -29.35 29.08 -13.19
CA GLU A 211 -30.20 29.65 -12.15
C GLU A 211 -30.56 31.12 -12.44
N ASN A 212 -29.60 31.93 -12.88
CA ASN A 212 -29.84 33.31 -13.24
C ASN A 212 -30.71 33.50 -14.50
N ARG A 213 -30.86 32.47 -15.33
CA ARG A 213 -31.69 32.55 -16.54
C ARG A 213 -33.07 31.92 -16.38
N GLU A 214 -33.29 31.15 -15.31
CA GLU A 214 -34.62 30.63 -14.92
C GLU A 214 -35.49 31.68 -14.17
N ASN A 215 -34.86 32.68 -13.54
CA ASN A 215 -35.53 33.78 -12.82
C ASN A 215 -35.73 34.99 -13.77
#